data_7c0874dee001b8d4a1df808f79c0a314
#
_entry.id   7c0874dee001b8d4a1df808f79c0a314
#
_cell.length_a   1.000
_cell.length_b   1.000
_cell.length_c   1.000
_cell.angle_alpha   90.00
_cell.angle_beta   90.00
_cell.angle_gamma   90.00
#
_symmetry.space_group_name_H-M   'P 1'
#
loop_
_entity.id
_entity.type
_entity.pdbx_description
1 polymer ?
#
loop_
_entity_poly.entity_id
_entity_poly.type
_entity_poly.pdbx_seq_one_letter_code
_entity_poly.pdbx_strand_id
1 'polypeptide(L)'
;MRVPRGQTPRQAPRGQAPRQASSQRGVPGMRASGLPAMPLTSVRVGDLERAARAERARKTYRRHAVRVIAVVALIACLALAGVVVYFSDAFSIEDVQVEGVEHLTAAEMEALANVPSNTTLLRVDTGAIEKNLLRDAWVKSVSVNRVFPSTLQIVITERTVAAVVEVPTQNATSTQPWAIASDGMWLMAIPNQDSELGQSISQRIYEDAASALHITDVPFGTAPDVGTYCADGNVNNALAIVAGMTTELAGQVVQVKATDAESTLLTLENGVEIAFGAAENIRDKERVCLKILEENPGTVAYINVRVVDRPTWRAL
;
A
#
# COMPACT_ATOMS: atom_id res chain seq x y z
N MET A 1 -30.08 -19.69 -16.95
CA MET A 1 -30.56 -21.07 -17.14
C MET A 1 -30.64 -21.77 -15.78
N ARG A 2 -31.89 -22.12 -15.40
CA ARG A 2 -32.34 -23.08 -14.37
C ARG A 2 -31.98 -22.90 -12.91
N VAL A 3 -32.97 -22.33 -12.21
CA VAL A 3 -33.37 -22.59 -10.81
C VAL A 3 -34.08 -23.98 -10.78
N PRO A 4 -34.05 -24.70 -9.65
CA PRO A 4 -35.29 -25.15 -9.01
C PRO A 4 -35.27 -24.83 -7.49
N ARG A 5 -36.29 -24.18 -6.93
CA ARG A 5 -37.56 -24.62 -6.33
C ARG A 5 -37.40 -25.99 -5.66
N GLY A 6 -37.65 -26.19 -4.41
CA GLY A 6 -38.58 -25.75 -3.40
C GLY A 6 -38.89 -26.98 -2.57
N GLN A 7 -39.23 -26.89 -1.34
CA GLN A 7 -40.36 -27.58 -0.76
C GLN A 7 -40.50 -27.30 0.76
N THR A 8 -41.67 -27.00 1.09
CA THR A 8 -42.31 -26.59 2.33
C THR A 8 -42.59 -27.74 3.31
N PRO A 9 -43.23 -27.44 4.45
CA PRO A 9 -43.04 -28.14 5.74
C PRO A 9 -44.13 -29.19 6.01
N ARG A 10 -43.90 -30.10 6.94
CA ARG A 10 -44.92 -31.01 7.49
C ARG A 10 -45.05 -30.81 8.99
N GLN A 11 -46.11 -30.21 9.38
CA GLN A 11 -47.24 -30.47 10.28
C GLN A 11 -47.01 -31.54 11.39
N ALA A 12 -47.31 -31.09 12.57
CA ALA A 12 -47.58 -31.83 13.79
C ALA A 12 -48.84 -32.70 13.69
N PRO A 13 -49.06 -33.66 14.59
CA PRO A 13 -50.40 -33.99 15.02
C PRO A 13 -50.66 -33.70 16.51
N ARG A 14 -51.82 -33.23 16.70
CA ARG A 14 -52.61 -32.96 17.90
C ARG A 14 -53.07 -34.24 18.58
N GLY A 15 -53.35 -34.09 19.90
CA GLY A 15 -54.50 -34.68 20.60
C GLY A 15 -54.08 -35.84 21.51
N GLN A 16 -54.40 -35.88 22.75
CA GLN A 16 -55.74 -35.90 23.34
C GLN A 16 -55.62 -35.83 24.88
N ALA A 17 -56.43 -34.98 25.47
CA ALA A 17 -56.87 -35.09 26.84
C ALA A 17 -58.22 -35.80 26.84
N PRO A 18 -58.95 -35.89 27.91
CA PRO A 18 -58.80 -36.57 29.18
C PRO A 18 -59.99 -37.51 29.44
N ARG A 19 -60.03 -38.27 30.47
CA ARG A 19 -61.30 -38.82 31.02
C ARG A 19 -61.31 -38.83 32.52
N GLN A 20 -62.28 -38.08 33.03
CA GLN A 20 -62.87 -38.18 34.33
C GLN A 20 -63.71 -39.49 34.44
N ALA A 21 -63.78 -40.01 35.60
CA ALA A 21 -64.96 -40.64 36.20
C ALA A 21 -64.52 -41.24 37.54
N SER A 22 -65.18 -41.28 38.57
CA SER A 22 -66.47 -40.93 39.10
C SER A 22 -66.48 -41.36 40.55
N SER A 23 -67.13 -40.54 41.32
CA SER A 23 -67.74 -40.75 42.64
C SER A 23 -68.07 -42.20 43.06
N GLN A 24 -67.83 -42.50 44.32
CA GLN A 24 -68.83 -43.20 45.15
C GLN A 24 -68.78 -42.81 46.63
N ARG A 25 -69.92 -42.52 47.12
CA ARG A 25 -70.31 -42.23 48.52
C ARG A 25 -70.24 -43.50 49.40
N GLY A 26 -70.09 -43.28 50.67
CA GLY A 26 -70.33 -44.30 51.68
C GLY A 26 -70.01 -43.80 53.10
N VAL A 27 -70.91 -43.50 53.84
CA VAL A 27 -71.50 -43.10 55.07
C VAL A 27 -70.79 -43.68 56.40
N PRO A 28 -71.04 -43.12 57.54
CA PRO A 28 -70.05 -42.85 58.60
C PRO A 28 -70.07 -43.89 59.78
N GLY A 29 -69.02 -43.90 60.52
CA GLY A 29 -68.98 -44.71 61.72
C GLY A 29 -67.83 -44.42 62.64
N MET A 30 -68.13 -43.86 63.77
CA MET A 30 -67.58 -43.95 65.10
C MET A 30 -66.16 -43.51 65.49
N ARG A 31 -66.23 -42.61 66.44
CA ARG A 31 -65.11 -42.11 67.28
C ARG A 31 -64.26 -43.21 67.91
N ALA A 32 -62.96 -42.98 67.79
CA ALA A 32 -62.01 -43.40 68.85
C ALA A 32 -60.90 -42.35 68.93
N SER A 33 -60.76 -41.76 70.09
CA SER A 33 -59.73 -40.87 70.54
C SER A 33 -58.40 -41.63 70.57
N GLY A 34 -57.41 -41.14 69.85
CA GLY A 34 -56.05 -41.64 69.84
C GLY A 34 -55.08 -40.59 69.36
N LEU A 35 -54.09 -40.33 70.16
CA LEU A 35 -52.90 -39.51 70.06
C LEU A 35 -52.41 -39.05 68.64
N PRO A 36 -51.84 -37.87 68.51
CA PRO A 36 -51.38 -37.40 67.20
C PRO A 36 -50.21 -38.27 66.70
N ALA A 37 -50.46 -39.09 65.69
CA ALA A 37 -49.43 -39.81 64.99
C ALA A 37 -48.62 -38.77 64.16
N MET A 38 -47.39 -38.56 64.52
CA MET A 38 -46.44 -37.84 63.66
C MET A 38 -46.38 -38.55 62.32
N PRO A 39 -46.51 -37.81 61.21
CA PRO A 39 -46.34 -38.41 59.89
C PRO A 39 -44.88 -38.87 59.76
N LEU A 40 -44.62 -40.15 59.81
CA LEU A 40 -43.38 -40.78 59.37
C LEU A 40 -43.36 -40.59 57.81
N THR A 41 -42.80 -39.50 57.35
CA THR A 41 -42.47 -39.33 55.94
C THR A 41 -41.41 -40.35 55.57
N SER A 42 -41.82 -41.49 55.00
CA SER A 42 -40.91 -42.46 54.43
C SER A 42 -40.22 -41.79 53.20
N VAL A 43 -39.03 -41.24 53.44
CA VAL A 43 -38.16 -40.76 52.38
C VAL A 43 -37.65 -41.97 51.60
N ARG A 44 -38.12 -42.14 50.36
CA ARG A 44 -37.62 -43.23 49.53
C ARG A 44 -36.14 -43.03 49.31
N VAL A 45 -35.32 -44.05 49.42
CA VAL A 45 -33.85 -44.07 49.27
C VAL A 45 -33.47 -43.46 47.90
N GLY A 46 -34.34 -43.66 46.90
CA GLY A 46 -34.16 -43.04 45.53
C GLY A 46 -34.26 -41.52 45.48
N ASP A 47 -34.97 -40.88 46.43
CA ASP A 47 -35.08 -39.43 46.48
C ASP A 47 -33.87 -38.80 47.16
N LEU A 48 -33.23 -39.49 48.09
CA LEU A 48 -31.96 -39.09 48.70
C LEU A 48 -30.82 -39.16 47.66
N GLU A 49 -30.81 -40.19 46.81
CA GLU A 49 -29.80 -40.31 45.74
C GLU A 49 -30.00 -39.27 44.66
N ARG A 50 -31.26 -38.93 44.33
CA ARG A 50 -31.56 -37.84 43.36
C ARG A 50 -31.16 -36.47 43.91
N ALA A 51 -31.43 -36.21 45.20
CA ALA A 51 -31.01 -34.97 45.86
C ALA A 51 -29.48 -34.86 45.93
N ALA A 52 -28.77 -35.96 46.27
CA ALA A 52 -27.31 -35.99 46.30
C ALA A 52 -26.67 -35.81 44.90
N ARG A 53 -27.29 -36.36 43.84
CA ARG A 53 -26.85 -36.13 42.44
C ARG A 53 -27.12 -34.70 42.01
N ALA A 54 -28.26 -34.14 42.36
CA ALA A 54 -28.60 -32.72 42.05
C ALA A 54 -27.66 -31.76 42.80
N GLU A 55 -27.28 -32.02 44.02
CA GLU A 55 -26.30 -31.19 44.74
C GLU A 55 -24.90 -31.28 44.16
N ARG A 56 -24.45 -32.45 43.74
CA ARG A 56 -23.17 -32.62 43.07
C ARG A 56 -23.16 -31.91 41.70
N ALA A 57 -24.24 -32.04 40.92
CA ALA A 57 -24.40 -31.33 39.66
C ALA A 57 -24.44 -29.81 39.86
N ARG A 58 -25.15 -29.31 40.90
CA ARG A 58 -25.15 -27.87 41.23
C ARG A 58 -23.78 -27.34 41.65
N LYS A 59 -23.00 -28.13 42.43
CA LYS A 59 -21.65 -27.74 42.83
C LYS A 59 -20.68 -27.70 41.63
N THR A 60 -20.79 -28.68 40.72
CA THR A 60 -19.99 -28.70 39.47
C THR A 60 -20.36 -27.55 38.52
N TYR A 61 -21.67 -27.34 38.31
CA TYR A 61 -22.17 -26.26 37.51
C TYR A 61 -21.77 -24.88 38.07
N ARG A 62 -21.88 -24.71 39.40
CA ARG A 62 -21.46 -23.46 40.07
C ARG A 62 -19.94 -23.21 39.90
N ARG A 63 -19.10 -24.26 39.95
CA ARG A 63 -17.66 -24.13 39.70
C ARG A 63 -17.35 -23.76 38.26
N HIS A 64 -18.05 -24.36 37.29
CA HIS A 64 -17.91 -23.97 35.88
C HIS A 64 -18.44 -22.57 35.64
N ALA A 65 -19.59 -22.22 36.18
CA ALA A 65 -20.15 -20.86 36.06
C ALA A 65 -19.20 -19.80 36.64
N VAL A 66 -18.63 -20.06 37.83
CA VAL A 66 -17.63 -19.14 38.43
C VAL A 66 -16.38 -18.99 37.53
N ARG A 67 -15.90 -20.10 36.97
CA ARG A 67 -14.75 -20.01 36.02
C ARG A 67 -15.09 -19.20 34.78
N VAL A 68 -16.26 -19.44 34.20
CA VAL A 68 -16.72 -18.66 33.00
C VAL A 68 -16.86 -17.19 33.36
N ILE A 69 -17.49 -16.87 34.49
CA ILE A 69 -17.63 -15.49 34.97
C ILE A 69 -16.24 -14.84 35.21
N ALA A 70 -15.30 -15.57 35.82
CA ALA A 70 -13.94 -15.09 36.06
C ALA A 70 -13.20 -14.81 34.74
N VAL A 71 -13.33 -15.66 33.72
CA VAL A 71 -12.75 -15.48 32.41
C VAL A 71 -13.38 -14.26 31.70
N VAL A 72 -14.71 -14.13 31.72
CA VAL A 72 -15.42 -13.00 31.17
C VAL A 72 -15.03 -11.69 31.87
N ALA A 73 -14.93 -11.69 33.19
CA ALA A 73 -14.48 -10.55 33.98
C ALA A 73 -13.04 -10.15 33.63
N LEU A 74 -12.14 -11.16 33.48
CA LEU A 74 -10.76 -10.91 33.05
C LEU A 74 -10.69 -10.25 31.66
N ILE A 75 -11.45 -10.79 30.70
CA ILE A 75 -11.54 -10.21 29.33
C ILE A 75 -12.09 -8.79 29.40
N ALA A 76 -13.13 -8.54 30.19
CA ALA A 76 -13.71 -7.21 30.38
C ALA A 76 -12.70 -6.23 31.00
N CYS A 77 -11.94 -6.67 32.02
CA CYS A 77 -10.86 -5.85 32.61
C CYS A 77 -9.76 -5.54 31.61
N LEU A 78 -9.32 -6.51 30.81
CA LEU A 78 -8.31 -6.30 29.76
C LEU A 78 -8.82 -5.34 28.68
N ALA A 79 -10.07 -5.48 28.26
CA ALA A 79 -10.70 -4.56 27.31
C ALA A 79 -10.78 -3.14 27.87
N LEU A 80 -11.19 -2.98 29.13
CA LEU A 80 -11.24 -1.68 29.80
C LEU A 80 -9.84 -1.06 29.92
N ALA A 81 -8.83 -1.84 30.32
CA ALA A 81 -7.44 -1.40 30.38
C ALA A 81 -6.94 -0.95 28.97
N GLY A 82 -7.26 -1.69 27.91
CA GLY A 82 -6.96 -1.33 26.54
C GLY A 82 -7.62 0.00 26.13
N VAL A 83 -8.88 0.21 26.51
CA VAL A 83 -9.58 1.49 26.25
C VAL A 83 -8.93 2.64 27.00
N VAL A 84 -8.56 2.46 28.27
CA VAL A 84 -7.88 3.49 29.05
C VAL A 84 -6.52 3.85 28.44
N VAL A 85 -5.74 2.87 28.02
CA VAL A 85 -4.45 3.07 27.33
C VAL A 85 -4.64 3.79 26.00
N TYR A 86 -5.66 3.42 25.21
CA TYR A 86 -5.95 4.03 23.93
C TYR A 86 -6.29 5.53 24.05
N PHE A 87 -7.02 5.93 25.10
CA PHE A 87 -7.40 7.32 25.34
C PHE A 87 -6.41 8.09 26.21
N SER A 88 -5.41 7.42 26.77
CA SER A 88 -4.35 8.07 27.55
C SER A 88 -3.30 8.71 26.63
N ASP A 89 -2.54 9.66 27.17
CA ASP A 89 -1.40 10.27 26.49
C ASP A 89 -0.09 9.49 26.71
N ALA A 90 -0.18 8.22 27.15
CA ALA A 90 0.97 7.36 27.44
C ALA A 90 1.89 7.13 26.22
N PHE A 91 1.35 7.29 24.99
CA PHE A 91 2.07 7.15 23.74
C PHE A 91 1.95 8.43 22.89
N SER A 92 2.05 9.59 23.51
CA SER A 92 2.11 10.87 22.78
C SER A 92 3.29 10.89 21.83
N ILE A 93 3.11 11.48 20.65
CA ILE A 93 4.20 11.65 19.68
C ILE A 93 5.04 12.84 20.17
N GLU A 94 6.29 12.56 20.55
CA GLU A 94 7.26 13.54 21.01
C GLU A 94 8.33 13.83 19.96
N ASP A 95 8.60 12.83 19.11
CA ASP A 95 9.62 12.90 18.07
C ASP A 95 9.09 12.39 16.74
N VAL A 96 9.40 13.11 15.66
CA VAL A 96 9.10 12.70 14.27
C VAL A 96 10.42 12.57 13.54
N GLN A 97 10.80 11.36 13.19
CA GLN A 97 12.04 11.06 12.48
C GLN A 97 11.74 10.85 11.00
N VAL A 98 12.36 11.66 10.15
CA VAL A 98 12.26 11.55 8.69
C VAL A 98 13.58 11.02 8.16
N GLU A 99 13.52 9.92 7.41
CA GLU A 99 14.66 9.23 6.82
C GLU A 99 14.47 9.03 5.33
N GLY A 100 15.59 8.91 4.59
CA GLY A 100 15.59 8.57 3.16
C GLY A 100 15.39 9.76 2.23
N VAL A 101 15.60 11.00 2.72
CA VAL A 101 15.57 12.22 1.90
C VAL A 101 16.99 12.62 1.49
N GLU A 102 17.15 12.97 0.22
CA GLU A 102 18.42 13.42 -0.38
C GLU A 102 18.28 14.76 -1.09
N HIS A 103 17.21 14.97 -1.86
CA HIS A 103 16.88 16.21 -2.56
C HIS A 103 15.95 17.10 -1.75
N LEU A 104 15.07 16.48 -0.97
CA LEU A 104 14.15 17.13 -0.05
C LEU A 104 14.80 17.30 1.32
N THR A 105 14.27 18.20 2.14
CA THR A 105 14.73 18.34 3.53
C THR A 105 13.77 17.62 4.47
N ALA A 106 14.32 17.08 5.58
CA ALA A 106 13.51 16.43 6.61
C ALA A 106 12.45 17.38 7.18
N ALA A 107 12.81 18.68 7.35
CA ALA A 107 11.90 19.71 7.87
C ALA A 107 10.71 19.99 6.94
N GLU A 108 10.93 20.01 5.62
CA GLU A 108 9.86 20.17 4.63
C GLU A 108 8.91 18.97 4.65
N MET A 109 9.47 17.76 4.76
CA MET A 109 8.68 16.53 4.83
C MET A 109 7.88 16.43 6.12
N GLU A 110 8.45 16.84 7.24
CA GLU A 110 7.74 16.92 8.53
C GLU A 110 6.58 17.92 8.45
N ALA A 111 6.81 19.09 7.87
CA ALA A 111 5.75 20.08 7.65
C ALA A 111 4.65 19.56 6.72
N LEU A 112 5.01 18.88 5.62
CA LEU A 112 4.06 18.29 4.66
C LEU A 112 3.29 17.12 5.27
N ALA A 113 3.92 16.32 6.12
CA ALA A 113 3.30 15.21 6.85
C ALA A 113 2.11 15.69 7.69
N ASN A 114 2.19 16.95 8.18
CA ASN A 114 1.14 17.62 8.96
C ASN A 114 0.60 16.74 10.10
N VAL A 115 1.53 16.21 10.91
CA VAL A 115 1.19 15.38 12.06
C VAL A 115 0.38 16.22 13.06
N PRO A 116 -0.85 15.82 13.43
CA PRO A 116 -1.67 16.60 14.33
C PRO A 116 -1.00 16.70 15.72
N SER A 117 -0.86 17.92 16.24
CA SER A 117 -0.43 18.13 17.61
C SER A 117 -1.40 17.49 18.60
N ASN A 118 -0.89 16.96 19.71
CA ASN A 118 -1.67 16.27 20.75
C ASN A 118 -2.32 14.95 20.28
N THR A 119 -1.73 14.26 19.31
CA THR A 119 -2.10 12.90 18.96
C THR A 119 -1.13 11.88 19.57
N THR A 120 -1.54 10.63 19.60
CA THR A 120 -0.71 9.52 20.11
C THR A 120 -0.39 8.54 18.99
N LEU A 121 0.66 7.74 19.15
CA LEU A 121 1.01 6.68 18.20
C LEU A 121 -0.16 5.72 17.92
N LEU A 122 -1.07 5.53 18.90
CA LEU A 122 -2.23 4.65 18.72
C LEU A 122 -3.36 5.28 17.91
N ARG A 123 -3.48 6.63 17.91
CA ARG A 123 -4.57 7.38 17.28
C ARG A 123 -4.18 8.05 15.98
N VAL A 124 -2.88 8.22 15.71
CA VAL A 124 -2.40 8.87 14.49
C VAL A 124 -2.83 8.11 13.24
N ASP A 125 -3.38 8.84 12.28
CA ASP A 125 -3.73 8.31 10.96
C ASP A 125 -2.50 8.31 10.05
N THR A 126 -1.77 7.20 10.04
CA THR A 126 -0.58 7.03 9.20
C THR A 126 -0.92 7.10 7.71
N GLY A 127 -2.11 6.62 7.31
CA GLY A 127 -2.52 6.66 5.91
C GLY A 127 -2.81 8.09 5.41
N ALA A 128 -3.29 8.98 6.28
CA ALA A 128 -3.43 10.40 5.94
C ALA A 128 -2.06 11.08 5.76
N ILE A 129 -1.11 10.76 6.63
CA ILE A 129 0.27 11.26 6.53
C ILE A 129 0.93 10.78 5.23
N GLU A 130 0.85 9.48 4.92
CA GLU A 130 1.37 8.92 3.67
C GLU A 130 0.78 9.62 2.44
N LYS A 131 -0.53 9.85 2.42
CA LYS A 131 -1.20 10.57 1.33
C LYS A 131 -0.76 12.02 1.18
N ASN A 132 -0.46 12.70 2.30
CA ASN A 132 0.04 14.07 2.24
C ASN A 132 1.43 14.10 1.62
N LEU A 133 2.32 13.21 2.05
CA LEU A 133 3.70 13.12 1.56
C LEU A 133 3.76 12.68 0.08
N LEU A 134 2.90 11.78 -0.35
CA LEU A 134 2.82 11.33 -1.75
C LEU A 134 2.32 12.41 -2.73
N ARG A 135 1.95 13.60 -2.26
CA ARG A 135 1.63 14.75 -3.14
C ARG A 135 2.87 15.41 -3.70
N ASP A 136 4.01 15.26 -3.03
CA ASP A 136 5.26 15.77 -3.54
C ASP A 136 5.75 14.92 -4.71
N ALA A 137 6.15 15.58 -5.80
CA ALA A 137 6.61 14.91 -7.03
C ALA A 137 7.86 14.04 -6.81
N TRP A 138 8.73 14.44 -5.89
CA TRP A 138 9.95 13.71 -5.57
C TRP A 138 9.70 12.47 -4.73
N VAL A 139 8.57 12.37 -4.06
CA VAL A 139 8.25 11.23 -3.19
C VAL A 139 7.70 10.06 -4.00
N LYS A 140 8.47 8.98 -4.12
CA LYS A 140 8.08 7.75 -4.81
C LYS A 140 7.24 6.84 -3.92
N SER A 141 7.67 6.66 -2.68
CA SER A 141 6.95 5.85 -1.70
C SER A 141 7.25 6.32 -0.29
N VAL A 142 6.30 6.09 0.61
CA VAL A 142 6.38 6.44 2.03
C VAL A 142 5.98 5.24 2.87
N SER A 143 6.64 5.09 4.01
CA SER A 143 6.24 4.16 5.06
C SER A 143 6.25 4.89 6.39
N VAL A 144 5.11 4.92 7.07
CA VAL A 144 4.97 5.56 8.38
C VAL A 144 4.87 4.50 9.47
N ASN A 145 5.92 4.41 10.29
CA ASN A 145 6.08 3.40 11.33
C ASN A 145 5.91 4.02 12.72
N ARG A 146 5.24 3.27 13.60
CA ARG A 146 5.08 3.64 15.01
C ARG A 146 6.19 2.99 15.82
N VAL A 147 7.14 3.78 16.30
CA VAL A 147 8.25 3.34 17.16
C VAL A 147 7.94 3.70 18.60
N PHE A 148 7.46 2.73 19.36
CA PHE A 148 7.10 2.95 20.76
C PHE A 148 8.34 3.26 21.61
N PRO A 149 8.25 4.15 22.64
CA PRO A 149 6.98 4.66 23.18
C PRO A 149 6.44 5.94 22.55
N SER A 150 7.25 6.78 21.87
CA SER A 150 6.87 8.18 21.54
C SER A 150 7.35 8.67 20.18
N THR A 151 7.93 7.81 19.31
CA THR A 151 8.51 8.23 18.03
C THR A 151 7.67 7.80 16.85
N LEU A 152 7.41 8.72 15.92
CA LEU A 152 6.83 8.45 14.62
C LEU A 152 7.94 8.49 13.57
N GLN A 153 8.29 7.33 13.02
CA GLN A 153 9.31 7.22 11.98
C GLN A 153 8.65 7.27 10.59
N ILE A 154 9.10 8.19 9.77
CA ILE A 154 8.67 8.38 8.38
C ILE A 154 9.86 8.02 7.49
N VAL A 155 9.73 6.92 6.75
CA VAL A 155 10.75 6.47 5.79
C VAL A 155 10.27 6.83 4.39
N ILE A 156 11.01 7.69 3.72
CA ILE A 156 10.72 8.17 2.37
C ILE A 156 11.67 7.49 1.39
N THR A 157 11.16 7.11 0.24
CA THR A 157 11.97 6.77 -0.92
C THR A 157 11.73 7.83 -1.96
N GLU A 158 12.76 8.58 -2.32
CA GLU A 158 12.68 9.59 -3.35
C GLU A 158 12.73 8.98 -4.75
N ARG A 159 12.21 9.73 -5.73
CA ARG A 159 12.45 9.48 -7.14
C ARG A 159 13.82 10.02 -7.53
N THR A 160 14.48 9.31 -8.40
CA THR A 160 15.74 9.75 -9.00
C THR A 160 15.48 10.40 -10.35
N VAL A 161 16.28 11.39 -10.72
CA VAL A 161 16.26 11.99 -12.05
C VAL A 161 16.74 10.94 -13.05
N ALA A 162 15.84 10.49 -13.94
CA ALA A 162 16.19 9.54 -14.99
C ALA A 162 16.64 10.24 -16.26
N ALA A 163 16.04 11.40 -16.56
CA ALA A 163 16.42 12.21 -17.70
C ALA A 163 16.12 13.70 -17.46
N VAL A 164 16.81 14.54 -18.22
CA VAL A 164 16.50 15.95 -18.39
C VAL A 164 15.89 16.12 -19.77
N VAL A 165 14.66 16.61 -19.84
CA VAL A 165 13.90 16.80 -21.07
C VAL A 165 13.93 18.28 -21.45
N GLU A 166 14.43 18.60 -22.64
CA GLU A 166 14.44 19.94 -23.22
C GLU A 166 13.07 20.26 -23.83
N VAL A 167 12.18 20.86 -23.04
CA VAL A 167 10.81 21.16 -23.48
C VAL A 167 10.75 22.55 -24.16
N PRO A 168 10.22 22.66 -25.39
CA PRO A 168 10.06 23.95 -26.05
C PRO A 168 9.13 24.86 -25.24
N THR A 169 9.57 26.10 -25.04
CA THR A 169 8.71 27.13 -24.42
C THR A 169 7.54 27.51 -25.33
N GLN A 170 6.51 28.14 -24.77
CA GLN A 170 5.32 28.54 -25.52
C GLN A 170 5.62 29.41 -26.79
N ASN A 171 6.73 30.11 -26.79
CA ASN A 171 7.14 30.93 -27.93
C ASN A 171 8.03 30.17 -28.94
N ALA A 172 8.33 28.88 -28.68
CA ALA A 172 9.21 28.03 -29.48
C ALA A 172 10.61 28.64 -29.81
N THR A 173 11.04 29.66 -29.05
CA THR A 173 12.33 30.35 -29.27
C THR A 173 13.44 29.82 -28.35
N SER A 174 13.08 29.11 -27.32
CA SER A 174 13.98 28.52 -26.33
C SER A 174 13.39 27.22 -25.77
N THR A 175 14.22 26.40 -25.14
CA THR A 175 13.82 25.26 -24.40
C THR A 175 13.97 25.52 -22.90
N GLN A 176 13.16 24.83 -22.10
CA GLN A 176 13.25 24.78 -20.64
C GLN A 176 13.60 23.34 -20.24
N PRO A 177 14.72 23.11 -19.54
CA PRO A 177 15.02 21.79 -19.05
C PRO A 177 14.10 21.40 -17.89
N TRP A 178 13.59 20.17 -17.96
CA TRP A 178 12.72 19.55 -16.95
C TRP A 178 13.28 18.22 -16.50
N ALA A 179 13.38 18.04 -15.20
CA ALA A 179 13.72 16.74 -14.62
C ALA A 179 12.51 15.81 -14.67
N ILE A 180 12.73 14.59 -15.15
CA ILE A 180 11.72 13.52 -15.20
C ILE A 180 12.28 12.25 -14.55
N ALA A 181 11.44 11.57 -13.78
CA ALA A 181 11.78 10.30 -13.17
C ALA A 181 11.60 9.11 -14.12
N SER A 182 12.16 7.96 -13.77
CA SER A 182 12.11 6.74 -14.58
C SER A 182 10.69 6.19 -14.80
N ASP A 183 9.76 6.55 -13.92
CA ASP A 183 8.33 6.21 -14.03
C ASP A 183 7.54 7.21 -14.88
N GLY A 184 8.21 8.23 -15.46
CA GLY A 184 7.60 9.26 -16.28
C GLY A 184 6.96 10.41 -15.49
N MET A 185 7.21 10.51 -14.19
CA MET A 185 6.74 11.61 -13.35
C MET A 185 7.59 12.87 -13.58
N TRP A 186 6.97 14.00 -13.89
CA TRP A 186 7.63 15.29 -13.93
C TRP A 186 7.98 15.76 -12.53
N LEU A 187 9.28 15.93 -12.25
CA LEU A 187 9.78 16.31 -10.94
C LEU A 187 9.79 17.81 -10.76
N MET A 188 10.45 18.54 -11.66
CA MET A 188 10.51 19.99 -11.63
C MET A 188 11.09 20.56 -12.92
N ALA A 189 10.81 21.84 -13.21
CA ALA A 189 11.61 22.61 -14.14
C ALA A 189 12.97 22.93 -13.50
N ILE A 190 14.07 22.71 -14.19
CA ILE A 190 15.42 23.03 -13.71
C ILE A 190 15.71 24.49 -14.02
N PRO A 191 15.78 25.40 -13.03
CA PRO A 191 16.09 26.80 -13.26
C PRO A 191 17.58 26.97 -13.59
N ASN A 192 17.92 28.11 -14.17
CA ASN A 192 19.34 28.47 -14.31
C ASN A 192 20.00 28.56 -12.94
N GLN A 193 21.15 27.91 -12.76
CA GLN A 193 21.88 27.85 -11.49
C GLN A 193 22.25 29.23 -10.94
N ASP A 194 22.51 30.21 -11.84
CA ASP A 194 22.87 31.58 -11.46
C ASP A 194 21.67 32.45 -11.06
N SER A 195 20.43 31.95 -11.24
CA SER A 195 19.21 32.67 -10.86
C SER A 195 18.95 32.60 -9.37
N GLU A 196 18.18 33.54 -8.82
CA GLU A 196 17.76 33.52 -7.40
C GLU A 196 17.03 32.21 -7.07
N LEU A 197 16.17 31.73 -7.97
CA LEU A 197 15.48 30.46 -7.81
C LEU A 197 16.46 29.28 -7.84
N GLY A 198 17.44 29.33 -8.76
CA GLY A 198 18.45 28.26 -8.87
C GLY A 198 19.34 28.15 -7.64
N GLN A 199 19.64 29.28 -6.99
CA GLN A 199 20.43 29.27 -5.75
C GLN A 199 19.66 28.78 -4.52
N SER A 200 18.33 28.73 -4.58
CA SER A 200 17.47 28.28 -3.48
C SER A 200 17.22 26.76 -3.48
N ILE A 201 17.50 26.06 -4.59
CA ILE A 201 17.32 24.62 -4.69
C ILE A 201 18.59 23.84 -4.37
N SER A 202 18.43 22.56 -4.05
CA SER A 202 19.55 21.67 -3.72
C SER A 202 20.55 21.59 -4.87
N GLN A 203 21.84 21.77 -4.58
CA GLN A 203 22.93 21.59 -5.54
C GLN A 203 22.95 20.20 -6.16
N ARG A 204 22.50 19.19 -5.40
CA ARG A 204 22.41 17.80 -5.86
C ARG A 204 21.52 17.64 -7.10
N ILE A 205 20.46 18.45 -7.23
CA ILE A 205 19.60 18.40 -8.41
C ILE A 205 20.37 18.74 -9.70
N TYR A 206 21.30 19.69 -9.63
CA TYR A 206 22.17 20.02 -10.79
C TYR A 206 23.20 18.94 -11.08
N GLU A 207 23.74 18.29 -10.04
CA GLU A 207 24.70 17.19 -10.19
C GLU A 207 24.01 15.98 -10.82
N ASP A 208 22.83 15.63 -10.35
CA ASP A 208 22.05 14.55 -10.92
C ASP A 208 21.59 14.86 -12.34
N ALA A 209 21.16 16.10 -12.60
CA ALA A 209 20.77 16.54 -13.94
C ALA A 209 21.95 16.51 -14.94
N ALA A 210 23.15 16.86 -14.51
CA ALA A 210 24.34 16.84 -15.36
C ALA A 210 24.77 15.41 -15.74
N SER A 211 24.46 14.42 -14.91
CA SER A 211 24.77 13.01 -15.16
C SER A 211 23.61 12.23 -15.79
N ALA A 212 22.43 12.82 -15.83
CA ALA A 212 21.23 12.18 -16.36
C ALA A 212 21.21 12.16 -17.90
N LEU A 213 20.39 11.29 -18.47
CA LEU A 213 20.10 11.25 -19.88
C LEU A 213 19.48 12.56 -20.37
N HIS A 214 19.96 13.14 -21.47
CA HIS A 214 19.35 14.31 -22.11
C HIS A 214 18.38 13.90 -23.21
N ILE A 215 17.11 14.30 -23.09
CA ILE A 215 16.08 14.10 -24.12
C ILE A 215 15.82 15.44 -24.80
N THR A 216 16.14 15.51 -26.10
CA THR A 216 16.06 16.72 -26.91
C THR A 216 15.10 16.55 -28.09
N ASP A 217 14.88 17.63 -28.83
CA ASP A 217 14.03 17.67 -30.02
C ASP A 217 12.59 17.18 -29.73
N VAL A 218 12.10 17.44 -28.52
CA VAL A 218 10.72 17.13 -28.12
C VAL A 218 9.74 18.01 -28.93
N PRO A 219 8.64 17.44 -29.43
CA PRO A 219 7.67 18.20 -30.19
C PRO A 219 7.06 19.35 -29.42
N PHE A 220 6.74 20.43 -30.13
CA PHE A 220 5.99 21.55 -29.57
C PHE A 220 4.60 21.11 -29.09
N GLY A 221 4.21 21.54 -27.89
CA GLY A 221 2.93 21.21 -27.26
C GLY A 221 3.06 20.25 -26.06
N THR A 222 4.25 19.69 -25.82
CA THR A 222 4.53 19.00 -24.56
C THR A 222 4.45 20.02 -23.41
N ALA A 223 3.54 19.78 -22.48
CA ALA A 223 3.26 20.68 -21.35
C ALA A 223 3.52 19.92 -20.03
N PRO A 224 4.74 19.98 -19.50
CA PRO A 224 5.05 19.37 -18.21
C PRO A 224 4.38 20.13 -17.06
N ASP A 225 3.94 19.39 -16.06
CA ASP A 225 3.42 19.92 -14.81
C ASP A 225 3.94 19.07 -13.65
N VAL A 226 4.43 19.72 -12.61
CA VAL A 226 5.05 19.05 -11.45
C VAL A 226 4.08 18.09 -10.79
N GLY A 227 4.53 16.85 -10.56
CA GLY A 227 3.70 15.82 -9.96
C GLY A 227 2.69 15.14 -10.89
N THR A 228 2.77 15.41 -12.20
CA THR A 228 1.98 14.70 -13.21
C THR A 228 2.85 13.74 -14.02
N TYR A 229 2.24 12.69 -14.57
CA TYR A 229 2.92 11.79 -15.49
C TYR A 229 3.01 12.38 -16.90
N CYS A 230 4.13 12.14 -17.56
CA CYS A 230 4.35 12.55 -18.94
C CYS A 230 3.32 11.88 -19.86
N ALA A 231 2.55 12.69 -20.56
CA ALA A 231 1.58 12.24 -21.55
C ALA A 231 2.18 12.18 -22.98
N ASP A 232 3.37 12.74 -23.21
CA ASP A 232 4.02 12.76 -24.52
C ASP A 232 4.55 11.37 -24.88
N GLY A 233 4.10 10.85 -26.03
CA GLY A 233 4.46 9.51 -26.49
C GLY A 233 5.95 9.39 -26.89
N ASN A 234 6.57 10.48 -27.35
CA ASN A 234 7.96 10.46 -27.81
C ASN A 234 8.92 10.46 -26.61
N VAL A 235 8.62 11.26 -25.59
CA VAL A 235 9.38 11.25 -24.33
C VAL A 235 9.25 9.88 -23.65
N ASN A 236 8.03 9.34 -23.58
CA ASN A 236 7.81 8.01 -23.01
C ASN A 236 8.51 6.90 -23.80
N ASN A 237 8.56 7.01 -25.15
CA ASN A 237 9.31 6.09 -25.99
C ASN A 237 10.81 6.14 -25.68
N ALA A 238 11.38 7.34 -25.54
CA ALA A 238 12.78 7.53 -25.19
C ALA A 238 13.14 6.92 -23.84
N LEU A 239 12.34 7.18 -22.80
CA LEU A 239 12.48 6.58 -21.47
C LEU A 239 12.38 5.05 -21.51
N ALA A 240 11.40 4.50 -22.24
CA ALA A 240 11.20 3.07 -22.37
C ALA A 240 12.36 2.37 -23.07
N ILE A 241 12.94 2.99 -24.10
CA ILE A 241 14.12 2.46 -24.80
C ILE A 241 15.28 2.30 -23.83
N VAL A 242 15.67 3.36 -23.13
CA VAL A 242 16.82 3.33 -22.22
C VAL A 242 16.57 2.42 -21.03
N ALA A 243 15.37 2.47 -20.43
CA ALA A 243 15.00 1.57 -19.34
C ALA A 243 14.96 0.08 -19.76
N GLY A 244 14.68 -0.19 -21.02
CA GLY A 244 14.64 -1.54 -21.58
C GLY A 244 16.00 -2.12 -21.94
N MET A 245 17.07 -1.33 -22.04
CA MET A 245 18.42 -1.76 -22.34
C MET A 245 19.13 -2.42 -21.15
N THR A 246 20.28 -3.08 -21.43
CA THR A 246 21.25 -3.43 -20.37
C THR A 246 22.04 -2.20 -19.96
N THR A 247 22.66 -2.28 -18.79
CA THR A 247 23.59 -1.22 -18.32
C THR A 247 24.77 -1.00 -19.25
N GLU A 248 25.12 -2.00 -20.08
CA GLU A 248 26.23 -1.95 -21.01
C GLU A 248 26.03 -0.91 -22.12
N LEU A 249 24.86 -0.85 -22.75
CA LEU A 249 24.55 0.14 -23.75
C LEU A 249 23.89 1.38 -23.13
N ALA A 250 22.97 1.21 -22.19
CA ALA A 250 22.29 2.32 -21.53
C ALA A 250 23.27 3.31 -20.88
N GLY A 251 24.33 2.81 -20.24
CA GLY A 251 25.37 3.64 -19.62
C GLY A 251 26.22 4.44 -20.58
N GLN A 252 26.16 4.13 -21.88
CA GLN A 252 26.88 4.86 -22.92
C GLN A 252 26.01 5.92 -23.62
N VAL A 253 24.66 5.86 -23.44
CA VAL A 253 23.72 6.79 -24.07
C VAL A 253 23.69 8.10 -23.28
N VAL A 254 24.12 9.19 -23.88
CA VAL A 254 24.12 10.52 -23.26
C VAL A 254 22.96 11.40 -23.73
N GLN A 255 22.46 11.15 -24.93
CA GLN A 255 21.38 11.95 -25.50
C GLN A 255 20.40 11.08 -26.30
N VAL A 256 19.13 11.44 -26.23
CA VAL A 256 18.05 10.87 -27.06
C VAL A 256 17.29 12.01 -27.74
N LYS A 257 17.24 11.99 -29.07
CA LYS A 257 16.39 12.91 -29.84
C LYS A 257 15.01 12.29 -30.00
N ALA A 258 14.01 12.91 -29.39
CA ALA A 258 12.63 12.43 -29.29
C ALA A 258 11.67 13.16 -30.24
N THR A 259 12.10 13.39 -31.45
CA THR A 259 11.30 14.10 -32.49
C THR A 259 10.03 13.33 -32.84
N ASP A 260 10.15 12.01 -32.99
CA ASP A 260 9.06 11.08 -33.31
C ASP A 260 9.43 9.69 -32.78
N ALA A 261 8.45 8.94 -32.29
CA ALA A 261 8.65 7.61 -31.74
C ALA A 261 9.31 6.63 -32.73
N GLU A 262 8.94 6.69 -34.02
CA GLU A 262 9.55 5.84 -35.05
C GLU A 262 10.93 6.32 -35.51
N SER A 263 11.28 7.56 -35.16
CA SER A 263 12.54 8.22 -35.60
C SER A 263 13.47 8.51 -34.43
N THR A 264 13.25 7.92 -33.25
CA THR A 264 14.09 8.13 -32.08
C THR A 264 15.56 7.79 -32.38
N LEU A 265 16.44 8.76 -32.07
CA LEU A 265 17.88 8.67 -32.30
C LEU A 265 18.61 8.74 -30.96
N LEU A 266 19.50 7.81 -30.69
CA LEU A 266 20.35 7.79 -29.52
C LEU A 266 21.74 8.31 -29.91
N THR A 267 22.39 9.05 -29.03
CA THR A 267 23.79 9.46 -29.17
C THR A 267 24.58 8.87 -28.00
N LEU A 268 25.65 8.15 -28.31
CA LEU A 268 26.56 7.57 -27.33
C LEU A 268 27.66 8.58 -26.93
N GLU A 269 28.32 8.36 -25.79
CA GLU A 269 29.44 9.18 -25.31
C GLU A 269 30.57 9.35 -26.34
N ASN A 270 30.81 8.32 -27.15
CA ASN A 270 31.81 8.34 -28.21
C ASN A 270 31.34 9.03 -29.49
N GLY A 271 30.15 9.62 -29.51
CA GLY A 271 29.58 10.33 -30.66
C GLY A 271 28.88 9.43 -31.68
N VAL A 272 28.79 8.13 -31.48
CA VAL A 272 28.04 7.24 -32.38
C VAL A 272 26.55 7.53 -32.27
N GLU A 273 25.89 7.73 -33.41
CA GLU A 273 24.44 7.90 -33.47
C GLU A 273 23.76 6.56 -33.82
N ILE A 274 22.70 6.22 -33.07
CA ILE A 274 21.91 5.00 -33.28
C ILE A 274 20.46 5.37 -33.60
N ALA A 275 20.02 5.13 -34.84
CA ALA A 275 18.61 5.22 -35.19
C ALA A 275 17.87 3.99 -34.67
N PHE A 276 17.26 4.15 -33.51
CA PHE A 276 16.63 3.08 -32.76
C PHE A 276 15.15 2.90 -33.12
N GLY A 277 14.43 4.03 -33.32
CA GLY A 277 12.99 4.06 -33.60
C GLY A 277 12.14 3.72 -32.37
N ALA A 278 11.07 2.95 -32.57
CA ALA A 278 10.14 2.61 -31.51
C ALA A 278 10.75 1.70 -30.42
N ALA A 279 10.22 1.77 -29.20
CA ALA A 279 10.61 0.98 -28.03
C ALA A 279 10.09 -0.48 -28.13
N GLU A 280 10.40 -1.11 -29.26
CA GLU A 280 10.05 -2.51 -29.58
C GLU A 280 11.31 -3.33 -29.79
N ASN A 281 11.28 -4.59 -29.40
CA ASN A 281 12.43 -5.51 -29.56
C ASN A 281 13.77 -4.92 -29.06
N ILE A 282 13.71 -4.17 -27.96
CA ILE A 282 14.84 -3.37 -27.44
C ILE A 282 16.09 -4.22 -27.27
N ARG A 283 15.97 -5.40 -26.67
CA ARG A 283 17.10 -6.30 -26.42
C ARG A 283 17.74 -6.86 -27.69
N ASP A 284 16.95 -7.10 -28.72
CA ASP A 284 17.47 -7.59 -29.99
C ASP A 284 18.18 -6.49 -30.76
N LYS A 285 17.60 -5.28 -30.77
CA LYS A 285 18.24 -4.08 -31.33
C LYS A 285 19.55 -3.77 -30.62
N GLU A 286 19.54 -3.79 -29.29
CA GLU A 286 20.74 -3.59 -28.45
C GLU A 286 21.85 -4.59 -28.80
N ARG A 287 21.52 -5.88 -28.86
CA ARG A 287 22.47 -6.93 -29.19
C ARG A 287 23.13 -6.71 -30.56
N VAL A 288 22.35 -6.27 -31.55
CA VAL A 288 22.88 -5.89 -32.86
C VAL A 288 23.79 -4.69 -32.78
N CYS A 289 23.43 -3.63 -32.02
CA CYS A 289 24.30 -2.47 -31.83
C CYS A 289 25.63 -2.83 -31.17
N LEU A 290 25.59 -3.56 -30.05
CA LEU A 290 26.79 -3.97 -29.35
C LEU A 290 27.72 -4.83 -30.23
N LYS A 291 27.15 -5.78 -31.00
CA LYS A 291 27.89 -6.59 -31.95
C LYS A 291 28.61 -5.74 -33.03
N ILE A 292 27.91 -4.76 -33.62
CA ILE A 292 28.48 -3.87 -34.65
C ILE A 292 29.63 -3.05 -34.04
N LEU A 293 29.44 -2.51 -32.82
CA LEU A 293 30.47 -1.73 -32.11
C LEU A 293 31.69 -2.57 -31.72
N GLU A 294 31.47 -3.83 -31.30
CA GLU A 294 32.56 -4.78 -30.96
C GLU A 294 33.36 -5.21 -32.19
N GLU A 295 32.70 -5.48 -33.32
CA GLU A 295 33.35 -5.89 -34.57
C GLU A 295 34.10 -4.74 -35.26
N ASN A 296 33.73 -3.47 -34.98
CA ASN A 296 34.24 -2.28 -35.64
C ASN A 296 34.68 -1.18 -34.66
N PRO A 297 35.62 -1.46 -33.75
CA PRO A 297 35.96 -0.54 -32.67
C PRO A 297 36.47 0.81 -33.19
N GLY A 298 35.88 1.90 -32.74
CA GLY A 298 36.31 3.27 -33.05
C GLY A 298 36.10 3.74 -34.49
N THR A 299 35.43 2.94 -35.33
CA THR A 299 35.22 3.29 -36.74
C THR A 299 33.77 3.57 -37.10
N VAL A 300 32.83 3.27 -36.21
CA VAL A 300 31.39 3.44 -36.44
C VAL A 300 30.97 4.87 -36.14
N ALA A 301 30.28 5.51 -37.10
CA ALA A 301 29.68 6.82 -36.91
C ALA A 301 28.17 6.73 -36.68
N TYR A 302 27.51 5.77 -37.32
CA TYR A 302 26.06 5.67 -37.33
C TYR A 302 25.59 4.23 -37.45
N ILE A 303 24.57 3.85 -36.70
CA ILE A 303 23.91 2.54 -36.74
C ILE A 303 22.40 2.74 -36.94
N ASN A 304 21.77 1.97 -37.81
CA ASN A 304 20.33 1.94 -37.96
C ASN A 304 19.80 0.54 -37.61
N VAL A 305 19.07 0.44 -36.53
CA VAL A 305 18.43 -0.80 -36.02
C VAL A 305 16.90 -0.67 -35.91
N ARG A 306 16.29 0.30 -36.59
CA ARG A 306 14.81 0.42 -36.63
C ARG A 306 14.16 -0.91 -37.01
N VAL A 307 14.79 -1.63 -37.95
CA VAL A 307 14.41 -2.99 -38.36
C VAL A 307 15.53 -3.95 -37.95
N VAL A 308 15.29 -4.79 -36.95
CA VAL A 308 16.29 -5.70 -36.36
C VAL A 308 16.93 -6.62 -37.37
N ASP A 309 16.15 -7.17 -38.31
CA ASP A 309 16.59 -8.13 -39.32
C ASP A 309 17.38 -7.52 -40.47
N ARG A 310 17.44 -6.20 -40.56
CA ARG A 310 18.11 -5.46 -41.62
C ARG A 310 18.90 -4.27 -41.07
N PRO A 311 19.85 -4.51 -40.15
CA PRO A 311 20.65 -3.44 -39.61
C PRO A 311 21.58 -2.88 -40.70
N THR A 312 21.82 -1.58 -40.67
CA THR A 312 22.82 -0.91 -41.50
C THR A 312 23.69 -0.02 -40.63
N TRP A 313 24.92 0.15 -40.99
CA TRP A 313 25.83 1.06 -40.30
C TRP A 313 26.70 1.80 -41.24
N ARG A 314 27.31 2.88 -40.77
CA ARG A 314 28.21 3.76 -41.57
C ARG A 314 29.45 4.07 -40.76
N ALA A 315 30.61 4.01 -41.41
CA ALA A 315 31.86 4.39 -40.82
C ALA A 315 32.01 5.94 -40.72
N LEU A 316 32.96 6.37 -39.89
CA LEU A 316 33.38 7.76 -39.73
C LEU A 316 33.89 8.35 -41.06
#